data_c87315280c968ec2edb9f041289cf736
#
_entry.id   c87315280c968ec2edb9f041289cf736
#
_cell.length_a   1.000
_cell.length_b   1.000
_cell.length_c   1.000
_cell.angle_alpha   90.00
_cell.angle_beta   90.00
_cell.angle_gamma   90.00
#
_symmetry.space_group_name_H-M   'P 1'
#
loop_
_entity.id
_entity.type
_entity.pdbx_description
1 polymer ?
#
loop_
_entity_poly.entity_id
_entity_poly.type
_entity_poly.pdbx_seq_one_letter_code
_entity_poly.pdbx_strand_id
1 'polypeptide(L)'
;MTTTQILLVTFAGIGALAVISIISIAWRSNDHDASTIGKTDRRALRRDRKAVKRNAVDSEPERPPKLVEASPAPIDPLETREEVDSETLGVTRRQFFNRGILGIFGLFLAQFGIASLAFMWPRLKSGGFGSKVNVGKISDLKIAAVSADGRVQPVFVSAAQAYVIPVQGSLAGSSFEGLPVVAGGMMALWQRCVHLGCRVPECESSQGFECPCHGSKYNFHGEYEDGPAPRNLDRFVVELSDTNELIIDTGSVIETSRSSVKTIEYPQGPSCV
;
A
#
# COMPACT_ATOMS: atom_id res chain seq x y z
N MET A 1 -12.92 -11.99 20.30
CA MET A 1 -12.28 -11.72 19.00
C MET A 1 -12.45 -10.26 18.71
N THR A 2 -11.37 -9.55 18.41
CA THR A 2 -11.45 -8.14 18.02
C THR A 2 -12.01 -8.03 16.59
N THR A 3 -12.64 -6.92 16.26
CA THR A 3 -13.21 -6.64 14.92
C THR A 3 -12.18 -6.91 13.81
N THR A 4 -10.90 -6.63 14.08
CA THR A 4 -9.78 -6.88 13.18
C THR A 4 -9.53 -8.37 12.95
N GLN A 5 -9.69 -9.21 13.97
CA GLN A 5 -9.53 -10.66 13.83
C GLN A 5 -10.68 -11.27 13.00
N ILE A 6 -11.90 -10.76 13.19
CA ILE A 6 -13.06 -11.20 12.40
C ILE A 6 -12.87 -10.84 10.92
N LEU A 7 -12.42 -9.61 10.63
CA LEU A 7 -12.13 -9.17 9.26
C LEU A 7 -11.03 -10.02 8.61
N LEU A 8 -9.94 -10.30 9.32
CA LEU A 8 -8.84 -11.14 8.79
C LEU A 8 -9.31 -12.58 8.47
N VAL A 9 -10.13 -13.16 9.34
CA VAL A 9 -10.66 -14.51 9.12
C VAL A 9 -11.65 -14.53 7.95
N THR A 10 -12.51 -13.52 7.82
CA THR A 10 -13.44 -13.42 6.68
C THR A 10 -12.73 -13.21 5.36
N PHE A 11 -11.71 -12.33 5.29
CA PHE A 11 -10.92 -12.13 4.07
C PHE A 11 -10.09 -13.36 3.69
N ALA A 12 -9.49 -14.05 4.67
CA ALA A 12 -8.78 -15.31 4.44
C ALA A 12 -9.74 -16.40 3.92
N GLY A 13 -10.96 -16.46 4.46
CA GLY A 13 -12.00 -17.38 4.00
C GLY A 13 -12.47 -17.10 2.57
N ILE A 14 -12.72 -15.85 2.23
CA ILE A 14 -13.10 -15.44 0.86
C ILE A 14 -11.97 -15.73 -0.13
N GLY A 15 -10.72 -15.44 0.23
CA GLY A 15 -9.54 -15.76 -0.58
C GLY A 15 -9.39 -17.26 -0.84
N ALA A 16 -9.57 -18.09 0.19
CA ALA A 16 -9.54 -19.55 0.06
C ALA A 16 -10.66 -20.06 -0.85
N LEU A 17 -11.88 -19.53 -0.73
CA LEU A 17 -13.02 -19.91 -1.60
C LEU A 17 -12.77 -19.48 -3.05
N ALA A 18 -12.20 -18.33 -3.31
CA ALA A 18 -11.84 -17.88 -4.65
C ALA A 18 -10.80 -18.81 -5.29
N VAL A 19 -9.76 -19.20 -4.55
CA VAL A 19 -8.73 -20.14 -5.02
C VAL A 19 -9.35 -21.52 -5.31
N ILE A 20 -10.21 -22.03 -4.42
CA ILE A 20 -10.92 -23.30 -4.62
C ILE A 20 -11.82 -23.23 -5.86
N SER A 21 -12.52 -22.11 -6.07
CA SER A 21 -13.37 -21.90 -7.26
C SER A 21 -12.56 -21.88 -8.55
N ILE A 22 -11.41 -21.19 -8.58
CA ILE A 22 -10.51 -21.16 -9.73
C ILE A 22 -9.97 -22.57 -10.04
N ILE A 23 -9.53 -23.29 -9.00
CA ILE A 23 -9.07 -24.67 -9.15
C ILE A 23 -10.20 -25.58 -9.66
N SER A 24 -11.42 -25.43 -9.16
CA SER A 24 -12.58 -26.21 -9.58
C SER A 24 -12.98 -25.91 -11.03
N ILE A 25 -12.92 -24.64 -11.46
CA ILE A 25 -13.17 -24.24 -12.85
C ILE A 25 -12.07 -24.79 -13.77
N ALA A 26 -10.81 -24.72 -13.35
CA ALA A 26 -9.68 -25.26 -14.10
C ALA A 26 -9.77 -26.80 -14.23
N TRP A 27 -10.27 -27.49 -13.21
CA TRP A 27 -10.52 -28.92 -13.29
C TRP A 27 -11.68 -29.24 -14.24
N ARG A 28 -12.78 -28.50 -14.15
CA ARG A 28 -13.97 -28.71 -14.98
C ARG A 28 -13.73 -28.37 -16.47
N SER A 29 -12.92 -27.38 -16.79
CA SER A 29 -12.52 -27.06 -18.16
C SER A 29 -11.60 -28.12 -18.77
N ASN A 30 -10.84 -28.86 -17.96
CA ASN A 30 -9.96 -29.93 -18.42
C ASN A 30 -10.72 -31.23 -18.75
N ASP A 31 -11.88 -31.48 -18.16
CA ASP A 31 -12.70 -32.67 -18.48
C ASP A 31 -13.32 -32.58 -19.88
N HIS A 32 -13.50 -31.38 -20.44
CA HIS A 32 -13.94 -31.17 -21.81
C HIS A 32 -12.83 -31.40 -22.85
N ASP A 33 -11.55 -31.25 -22.49
CA ASP A 33 -10.43 -31.50 -23.42
C ASP A 33 -10.05 -32.98 -23.55
N ALA A 34 -10.36 -33.80 -22.56
CA ALA A 34 -10.13 -35.26 -22.64
C ALA A 34 -10.98 -35.94 -23.73
N SER A 35 -12.15 -35.37 -24.05
CA SER A 35 -13.03 -35.89 -25.10
C SER A 35 -12.60 -35.48 -26.53
N THR A 36 -11.56 -34.64 -26.66
CA THR A 36 -11.06 -34.15 -27.97
C THR A 36 -9.77 -34.82 -28.42
N ILE A 37 -9.23 -35.78 -27.65
CA ILE A 37 -8.11 -36.62 -28.12
C ILE A 37 -8.65 -37.55 -29.22
N GLY A 38 -8.45 -37.14 -30.47
CA GLY A 38 -8.90 -37.88 -31.66
C GLY A 38 -9.80 -37.11 -32.64
N LYS A 39 -10.26 -35.91 -32.28
CA LYS A 39 -10.91 -35.01 -33.25
C LYS A 39 -9.83 -34.27 -34.03
N THR A 40 -9.46 -34.86 -35.18
CA THR A 40 -8.64 -34.16 -36.17
C THR A 40 -9.27 -32.80 -36.51
N ASP A 41 -8.48 -31.75 -36.47
CA ASP A 41 -8.93 -30.40 -36.81
C ASP A 41 -9.55 -30.43 -38.24
N ARG A 42 -10.84 -30.17 -38.33
CA ARG A 42 -11.56 -30.14 -39.61
C ARG A 42 -10.96 -29.15 -40.61
N ARG A 43 -10.23 -28.15 -40.15
CA ARG A 43 -9.49 -27.20 -41.01
C ARG A 43 -8.22 -27.83 -41.58
N ALA A 44 -7.49 -28.62 -40.80
CA ALA A 44 -6.33 -29.38 -41.28
C ALA A 44 -6.78 -30.41 -42.34
N LEU A 45 -7.82 -31.21 -42.06
CA LEU A 45 -8.38 -32.13 -43.01
C LEU A 45 -8.86 -31.48 -44.32
N ARG A 46 -9.40 -30.28 -44.27
CA ARG A 46 -9.78 -29.53 -45.49
C ARG A 46 -8.59 -29.04 -46.28
N ARG A 47 -7.48 -28.70 -45.62
CA ARG A 47 -6.22 -28.33 -46.28
C ARG A 47 -5.58 -29.52 -46.96
N ASP A 48 -5.50 -30.64 -46.26
CA ASP A 48 -4.95 -31.88 -46.82
C ASP A 48 -5.80 -32.41 -48.02
N ARG A 49 -7.13 -32.36 -47.94
CA ARG A 49 -8.00 -32.71 -49.10
C ARG A 49 -7.81 -31.77 -50.29
N LYS A 50 -7.53 -30.49 -50.07
CA LYS A 50 -7.22 -29.53 -51.15
C LYS A 50 -5.83 -29.80 -51.75
N ALA A 51 -4.83 -30.16 -50.93
CA ALA A 51 -3.50 -30.51 -51.38
C ALA A 51 -3.49 -31.78 -52.19
N VAL A 52 -4.21 -32.83 -51.72
CA VAL A 52 -4.39 -34.10 -52.47
C VAL A 52 -5.11 -33.88 -53.79
N LYS A 53 -6.15 -33.02 -53.85
CA LYS A 53 -6.83 -32.69 -55.12
C LYS A 53 -5.94 -31.91 -56.08
N ARG A 54 -5.05 -31.06 -55.63
CA ARG A 54 -4.08 -30.35 -56.49
C ARG A 54 -3.06 -31.33 -57.10
N ASN A 55 -2.53 -32.23 -56.29
CA ASN A 55 -1.57 -33.23 -56.75
C ASN A 55 -2.18 -34.27 -57.66
N ALA A 56 -3.51 -34.52 -57.58
CA ALA A 56 -4.22 -35.46 -58.46
C ALA A 56 -4.56 -34.88 -59.83
N VAL A 57 -4.46 -33.55 -60.02
CA VAL A 57 -4.70 -32.90 -61.32
C VAL A 57 -3.45 -32.91 -62.23
N ASP A 58 -2.26 -33.02 -61.62
CA ASP A 58 -0.98 -32.95 -62.33
C ASP A 58 -0.36 -34.34 -62.61
N SER A 59 -1.01 -35.46 -62.24
CA SER A 59 -0.51 -36.79 -62.51
C SER A 59 -1.35 -37.45 -63.63
N GLU A 60 -0.72 -37.62 -64.77
CA GLU A 60 -1.23 -38.46 -65.92
C GLU A 60 -1.52 -39.88 -65.45
N PRO A 61 -2.57 -40.56 -65.97
CA PRO A 61 -2.99 -41.85 -65.44
C PRO A 61 -2.04 -42.96 -65.90
N GLU A 62 -1.14 -43.34 -65.03
CA GLU A 62 -0.35 -44.57 -65.18
C GLU A 62 -1.28 -45.78 -65.00
N ARG A 63 -1.22 -46.71 -65.94
CA ARG A 63 -2.00 -47.94 -66.01
C ARG A 63 -1.89 -48.77 -64.73
N PRO A 64 -3.00 -49.23 -64.12
CA PRO A 64 -2.95 -49.93 -62.86
C PRO A 64 -2.13 -51.22 -62.95
N PRO A 65 -1.19 -51.48 -62.04
CA PRO A 65 -0.52 -52.74 -61.91
C PRO A 65 -1.56 -53.84 -61.58
N LYS A 66 -1.42 -55.04 -62.21
CA LYS A 66 -2.26 -56.23 -61.92
C LYS A 66 -2.26 -56.46 -60.39
N LEU A 67 -3.47 -56.52 -59.83
CA LEU A 67 -3.67 -56.96 -58.45
C LEU A 67 -3.10 -58.38 -58.29
N VAL A 68 -1.99 -58.48 -57.64
CA VAL A 68 -1.55 -59.69 -56.95
C VAL A 68 -2.38 -59.74 -55.67
N GLU A 69 -3.25 -60.74 -55.54
CA GLU A 69 -3.93 -61.05 -54.29
C GLU A 69 -2.85 -61.30 -53.20
N ALA A 70 -2.55 -60.30 -52.45
CA ALA A 70 -1.72 -60.47 -51.28
C ALA A 70 -2.59 -61.16 -50.22
N SER A 71 -2.19 -62.38 -49.88
CA SER A 71 -2.69 -63.05 -48.68
C SER A 71 -2.60 -62.10 -47.48
N PRO A 72 -3.67 -61.99 -46.69
CA PRO A 72 -3.57 -61.11 -45.51
C PRO A 72 -2.41 -61.58 -44.64
N ALA A 73 -1.40 -60.71 -44.46
CA ALA A 73 -0.33 -60.95 -43.55
C ALA A 73 -0.95 -61.14 -42.18
N PRO A 74 -0.43 -62.05 -41.34
CA PRO A 74 -0.91 -62.17 -39.94
C PRO A 74 -0.69 -60.87 -39.23
N ILE A 75 -1.77 -60.30 -38.68
CA ILE A 75 -1.74 -59.10 -37.91
C ILE A 75 -0.90 -59.41 -36.66
N ASP A 76 0.24 -58.73 -36.52
CA ASP A 76 1.08 -58.83 -35.34
C ASP A 76 0.24 -58.47 -34.12
N PRO A 77 0.19 -59.31 -33.07
CA PRO A 77 -0.54 -59.05 -31.85
C PRO A 77 -0.14 -57.74 -31.14
N LEU A 78 1.04 -57.19 -31.49
CA LEU A 78 1.54 -55.92 -31.02
C LEU A 78 0.87 -54.70 -31.68
N GLU A 79 0.13 -54.85 -32.78
CA GLU A 79 -0.62 -53.79 -33.47
C GLU A 79 -2.06 -53.62 -32.97
N THR A 80 -2.59 -54.52 -32.15
CA THR A 80 -3.87 -54.34 -31.48
C THR A 80 -3.72 -53.25 -30.44
N ARG A 81 -4.05 -52.04 -30.82
CA ARG A 81 -4.10 -50.89 -29.91
C ARG A 81 -5.24 -51.17 -28.94
N GLU A 82 -4.87 -51.52 -27.71
CA GLU A 82 -5.81 -51.68 -26.60
C GLU A 82 -6.50 -50.32 -26.39
N GLU A 83 -7.82 -50.26 -26.56
CA GLU A 83 -8.59 -49.06 -26.22
C GLU A 83 -8.56 -48.90 -24.70
N VAL A 84 -7.63 -48.09 -24.23
CA VAL A 84 -7.52 -47.78 -22.83
C VAL A 84 -8.61 -46.77 -22.49
N ASP A 85 -9.51 -47.15 -21.60
CA ASP A 85 -10.57 -46.27 -21.11
C ASP A 85 -9.98 -44.98 -20.46
N SER A 86 -10.66 -43.87 -20.69
CA SER A 86 -10.25 -42.56 -20.21
C SER A 86 -10.10 -42.50 -18.67
N GLU A 87 -10.80 -43.35 -17.94
CA GLU A 87 -10.69 -43.48 -16.49
C GLU A 87 -9.39 -44.17 -16.03
N THR A 88 -8.80 -45.05 -16.86
CA THR A 88 -7.55 -45.76 -16.52
C THR A 88 -6.29 -45.00 -16.89
N LEU A 89 -6.37 -43.96 -17.73
CA LEU A 89 -5.22 -43.20 -18.22
C LEU A 89 -4.55 -42.31 -17.16
N GLY A 90 -5.20 -42.08 -16.03
CA GLY A 90 -4.64 -41.21 -14.98
C GLY A 90 -4.26 -39.82 -15.52
N VAL A 91 -3.47 -39.10 -14.75
CA VAL A 91 -2.99 -37.76 -15.13
C VAL A 91 -1.78 -37.89 -16.04
N THR A 92 -1.88 -37.39 -17.28
CA THR A 92 -0.73 -37.37 -18.19
C THR A 92 0.37 -36.44 -17.66
N ARG A 93 1.65 -36.72 -18.06
CA ARG A 93 2.79 -35.88 -17.65
C ARG A 93 2.54 -34.41 -17.95
N ARG A 94 1.97 -34.06 -19.10
CA ARG A 94 1.63 -32.70 -19.48
C ARG A 94 0.59 -32.07 -18.53
N GLN A 95 -0.46 -32.81 -18.21
CA GLN A 95 -1.50 -32.35 -17.29
C GLN A 95 -0.95 -32.16 -15.88
N PHE A 96 -0.07 -33.07 -15.42
CA PHE A 96 0.60 -32.95 -14.12
C PHE A 96 1.43 -31.66 -14.06
N PHE A 97 2.28 -31.41 -15.05
CA PHE A 97 3.09 -30.19 -15.08
C PHE A 97 2.24 -28.92 -15.18
N ASN A 98 1.22 -28.91 -16.03
CA ASN A 98 0.32 -27.75 -16.16
C ASN A 98 -0.42 -27.47 -14.85
N ARG A 99 -0.93 -28.49 -14.17
CA ARG A 99 -1.60 -28.35 -12.87
C ARG A 99 -0.62 -27.89 -11.80
N GLY A 100 0.60 -28.44 -11.79
CA GLY A 100 1.65 -28.03 -10.88
C GLY A 100 2.04 -26.56 -11.05
N ILE A 101 2.29 -26.12 -12.27
CA ILE A 101 2.63 -24.73 -12.58
C ILE A 101 1.48 -23.78 -12.20
N LEU A 102 0.24 -24.12 -12.57
CA LEU A 102 -0.93 -23.31 -12.20
C LEU A 102 -1.13 -23.24 -10.69
N GLY A 103 -0.91 -24.34 -9.97
CA GLY A 103 -1.01 -24.36 -8.52
C GLY A 103 0.05 -23.49 -7.84
N ILE A 104 1.31 -23.62 -8.25
CA ILE A 104 2.43 -22.83 -7.71
C ILE A 104 2.24 -21.34 -8.03
N PHE A 105 1.88 -21.02 -9.27
CA PHE A 105 1.65 -19.64 -9.69
C PHE A 105 0.43 -19.01 -8.99
N GLY A 106 -0.64 -19.78 -8.83
CA GLY A 106 -1.83 -19.35 -8.08
C GLY A 106 -1.52 -19.08 -6.61
N LEU A 107 -0.73 -19.95 -5.98
CA LEU A 107 -0.26 -19.75 -4.59
C LEU A 107 0.62 -18.49 -4.47
N PHE A 108 1.54 -18.30 -5.40
CA PHE A 108 2.37 -17.10 -5.47
C PHE A 108 1.54 -15.82 -5.59
N LEU A 109 0.57 -15.79 -6.51
CA LEU A 109 -0.32 -14.64 -6.69
C LEU A 109 -1.19 -14.38 -5.45
N ALA A 110 -1.69 -15.44 -4.80
CA ALA A 110 -2.47 -15.31 -3.57
C ALA A 110 -1.61 -14.71 -2.44
N GLN A 111 -0.38 -15.21 -2.24
CA GLN A 111 0.54 -14.71 -1.23
C GLN A 111 0.95 -13.26 -1.51
N PHE A 112 1.27 -12.93 -2.77
CA PHE A 112 1.59 -11.57 -3.18
C PHE A 112 0.40 -10.62 -2.99
N GLY A 113 -0.80 -11.04 -3.34
CA GLY A 113 -2.02 -10.26 -3.12
C GLY A 113 -2.29 -9.99 -1.64
N ILE A 114 -2.16 -11.00 -0.78
CA ILE A 114 -2.32 -10.84 0.68
C ILE A 114 -1.24 -9.89 1.23
N ALA A 115 0.01 -10.04 0.82
CA ALA A 115 1.10 -9.16 1.26
C ALA A 115 0.88 -7.71 0.81
N SER A 116 0.42 -7.50 -0.43
CA SER A 116 0.10 -6.17 -0.95
C SER A 116 -1.06 -5.51 -0.20
N LEU A 117 -2.13 -6.26 0.07
CA LEU A 117 -3.26 -5.78 0.87
C LEU A 117 -2.84 -5.46 2.30
N ALA A 118 -2.01 -6.30 2.92
CA ALA A 118 -1.48 -6.06 4.26
C ALA A 118 -0.57 -4.82 4.31
N PHE A 119 0.19 -4.56 3.25
CA PHE A 119 1.02 -3.37 3.13
C PHE A 119 0.18 -2.10 2.94
N MET A 120 -0.88 -2.16 2.13
CA MET A 120 -1.80 -1.04 1.91
C MET A 120 -2.71 -0.76 3.10
N TRP A 121 -2.84 -1.72 4.03
CA TRP A 121 -3.70 -1.54 5.19
C TRP A 121 -3.01 -0.66 6.24
N PRO A 122 -3.52 0.54 6.53
CA PRO A 122 -2.92 1.42 7.52
C PRO A 122 -2.96 0.75 8.90
N ARG A 123 -1.80 0.55 9.48
CA ARG A 123 -1.71 0.09 10.88
C ARG A 123 -2.00 1.29 11.78
N LEU A 124 -3.26 1.57 11.99
CA LEU A 124 -3.70 2.56 12.97
C LEU A 124 -3.37 2.03 14.37
N LYS A 125 -2.15 2.25 14.82
CA LYS A 125 -1.81 2.06 16.23
C LYS A 125 -2.38 3.25 16.99
N SER A 126 -3.21 2.99 17.99
CA SER A 126 -3.58 4.02 18.97
C SER A 126 -2.29 4.61 19.56
N GLY A 127 -2.17 5.96 19.56
CA GLY A 127 -0.98 6.66 20.02
C GLY A 127 0.07 7.01 18.95
N GLY A 128 -0.20 6.73 17.63
CA GLY A 128 0.61 7.22 16.51
C GLY A 128 0.02 8.45 15.82
N PHE A 129 0.72 8.97 14.80
CA PHE A 129 0.23 10.09 13.99
C PHE A 129 -1.15 9.78 13.37
N GLY A 130 -2.07 10.75 13.42
CA GLY A 130 -3.48 10.58 13.07
C GLY A 130 -4.38 10.16 14.24
N SER A 131 -3.86 10.10 15.48
CA SER A 131 -4.60 9.77 16.68
C SER A 131 -4.15 10.64 17.87
N LYS A 132 -4.77 10.43 19.04
CA LYS A 132 -4.36 11.07 20.28
C LYS A 132 -3.05 10.46 20.78
N VAL A 133 -2.03 11.30 20.96
CA VAL A 133 -0.69 10.96 21.44
C VAL A 133 -0.51 11.51 22.83
N ASN A 134 -0.31 10.66 23.83
CA ASN A 134 0.09 11.09 25.18
C ASN A 134 1.59 11.41 25.19
N VAL A 135 1.93 12.63 25.59
CA VAL A 135 3.31 13.14 25.60
C VAL A 135 3.96 13.02 26.98
N GLY A 136 3.15 12.95 28.02
CA GLY A 136 3.60 12.87 29.41
C GLY A 136 3.18 14.07 30.26
N LYS A 137 3.73 14.15 31.47
CA LYS A 137 3.33 15.14 32.48
C LYS A 137 3.73 16.55 32.09
N ILE A 138 2.81 17.49 32.31
CA ILE A 138 3.01 18.91 32.02
C ILE A 138 4.22 19.48 32.83
N SER A 139 4.42 19.03 34.07
CA SER A 139 5.56 19.47 34.90
C SER A 139 6.91 19.20 34.21
N ASP A 140 7.04 17.99 33.68
CA ASP A 140 8.30 17.55 33.10
C ASP A 140 8.54 18.24 31.75
N LEU A 141 7.46 18.42 30.96
CA LEU A 141 7.50 19.14 29.69
C LEU A 141 7.89 20.61 29.87
N LYS A 142 7.38 21.30 30.91
CA LYS A 142 7.75 22.68 31.21
C LYS A 142 9.22 22.82 31.57
N ILE A 143 9.76 21.85 32.30
CA ILE A 143 11.20 21.83 32.66
C ILE A 143 12.04 21.58 31.41
N ALA A 144 11.63 20.61 30.57
CA ALA A 144 12.36 20.27 29.34
C ALA A 144 12.27 21.34 28.25
N ALA A 145 11.19 22.12 28.23
CA ALA A 145 10.94 23.13 27.21
C ALA A 145 11.58 24.49 27.47
N VAL A 146 12.27 24.66 28.59
CA VAL A 146 12.98 25.91 28.96
C VAL A 146 14.36 25.55 29.45
N SER A 147 15.38 26.11 28.81
CA SER A 147 16.76 25.93 29.25
C SER A 147 17.09 26.77 30.50
N ALA A 148 18.23 26.50 31.14
CA ALA A 148 18.64 27.14 32.36
C ALA A 148 18.85 28.68 32.24
N ASP A 149 19.10 29.16 31.04
CA ASP A 149 19.23 30.60 30.69
C ASP A 149 17.89 31.26 30.31
N GLY A 150 16.77 30.52 30.43
CA GLY A 150 15.42 31.01 30.16
C GLY A 150 15.01 30.99 28.69
N ARG A 151 15.82 30.45 27.81
CA ARG A 151 15.45 30.30 26.39
C ARG A 151 14.45 29.15 26.18
N VAL A 152 13.58 29.31 25.19
CA VAL A 152 12.69 28.25 24.80
C VAL A 152 13.47 27.14 24.09
N GLN A 153 13.26 25.92 24.55
CA GLN A 153 13.82 24.70 23.98
C GLN A 153 12.66 23.79 23.54
N PRO A 154 12.28 23.81 22.25
CA PRO A 154 11.17 22.99 21.76
C PRO A 154 11.40 21.50 21.99
N VAL A 155 10.43 20.83 22.60
CA VAL A 155 10.48 19.37 22.81
C VAL A 155 9.91 18.66 21.60
N PHE A 156 10.75 17.96 20.83
CA PHE A 156 10.28 17.22 19.66
C PHE A 156 9.67 15.87 20.04
N VAL A 157 8.39 15.67 19.69
CA VAL A 157 7.63 14.45 19.90
C VAL A 157 7.53 13.71 18.57
N SER A 158 8.35 12.69 18.37
CA SER A 158 8.44 11.93 17.11
C SER A 158 7.14 11.21 16.74
N ALA A 159 6.39 10.68 17.71
CA ALA A 159 5.11 10.01 17.51
C ALA A 159 4.02 10.96 16.96
N ALA A 160 4.08 12.24 17.35
CA ALA A 160 3.18 13.29 16.88
C ALA A 160 3.75 14.10 15.72
N GLN A 161 5.02 13.94 15.37
CA GLN A 161 5.75 14.80 14.44
C GLN A 161 5.57 16.29 14.76
N ALA A 162 5.60 16.62 16.04
CA ALA A 162 5.29 17.95 16.56
C ALA A 162 6.35 18.44 17.54
N TYR A 163 6.51 19.76 17.61
CA TYR A 163 7.22 20.43 18.68
C TYR A 163 6.22 20.84 19.75
N VAL A 164 6.51 20.49 20.99
CA VAL A 164 5.81 21.00 22.17
C VAL A 164 6.60 22.17 22.74
N ILE A 165 5.94 23.30 22.91
CA ILE A 165 6.53 24.56 23.33
C ILE A 165 5.72 25.20 24.47
N PRO A 166 6.34 25.93 25.38
CA PRO A 166 5.62 26.71 26.36
C PRO A 166 5.01 27.96 25.71
N VAL A 167 3.81 28.31 26.12
CA VAL A 167 3.16 29.56 25.70
C VAL A 167 3.69 30.69 26.57
N GLN A 168 4.26 31.70 25.95
CA GLN A 168 4.74 32.91 26.58
C GLN A 168 3.79 34.07 26.24
N GLY A 169 3.49 34.89 27.22
CA GLY A 169 2.62 36.04 27.03
C GLY A 169 1.13 35.73 26.88
N SER A 170 0.39 36.69 26.33
CA SER A 170 -1.05 36.62 26.12
C SER A 170 -1.39 36.23 24.68
N LEU A 171 -2.37 35.39 24.49
CA LEU A 171 -2.92 35.08 23.16
C LEU A 171 -4.06 36.00 22.74
N ALA A 172 -4.43 36.96 23.59
CA ALA A 172 -5.56 37.87 23.29
C ALA A 172 -5.24 38.74 22.07
N GLY A 173 -6.22 38.84 21.15
CA GLY A 173 -6.08 39.56 19.90
C GLY A 173 -5.25 38.84 18.81
N SER A 174 -4.62 37.72 19.12
CA SER A 174 -3.88 36.92 18.15
C SER A 174 -4.80 35.98 17.33
N SER A 175 -4.26 35.38 16.28
CA SER A 175 -4.95 34.37 15.50
C SER A 175 -5.23 33.06 16.26
N PHE A 176 -4.82 32.95 17.49
CA PHE A 176 -4.95 31.76 18.34
C PHE A 176 -6.01 31.92 19.44
N GLU A 177 -6.54 33.13 19.60
CA GLU A 177 -7.53 33.39 20.64
C GLU A 177 -8.77 32.52 20.50
N GLY A 178 -9.17 31.87 21.58
CA GLY A 178 -10.34 31.00 21.62
C GLY A 178 -10.20 29.64 20.95
N LEU A 179 -9.03 29.31 20.38
CA LEU A 179 -8.77 28.03 19.76
C LEU A 179 -8.24 27.00 20.80
N PRO A 180 -8.54 25.70 20.66
CA PRO A 180 -8.09 24.65 21.57
C PRO A 180 -6.63 24.23 21.27
N VAL A 181 -5.74 25.22 21.16
CA VAL A 181 -4.33 25.04 20.79
C VAL A 181 -3.38 25.09 21.97
N VAL A 182 -3.90 25.37 23.17
CA VAL A 182 -3.13 25.48 24.42
C VAL A 182 -3.78 24.67 25.52
N ALA A 183 -3.01 23.80 26.16
CA ALA A 183 -3.40 23.07 27.35
C ALA A 183 -2.24 23.06 28.38
N GLY A 184 -2.53 23.38 29.64
CA GLY A 184 -1.49 23.45 30.68
C GLY A 184 -0.39 24.48 30.43
N GLY A 185 -0.63 25.46 29.52
CA GLY A 185 0.37 26.45 29.12
C GLY A 185 1.37 25.91 28.07
N MET A 186 1.06 24.81 27.42
CA MET A 186 1.84 24.23 26.34
C MET A 186 1.05 24.20 25.02
N MET A 187 1.76 24.31 23.90
CA MET A 187 1.22 24.28 22.52
C MET A 187 1.97 23.23 21.70
N ALA A 188 1.31 22.62 20.74
CA ALA A 188 1.91 21.62 19.85
C ALA A 188 1.89 22.10 18.39
N LEU A 189 3.07 22.32 17.81
CA LEU A 189 3.25 22.77 16.42
C LEU A 189 3.63 21.58 15.53
N TRP A 190 2.97 21.44 14.40
CA TRP A 190 3.36 20.43 13.42
C TRP A 190 4.69 20.80 12.76
N GLN A 191 5.65 19.86 12.74
CA GLN A 191 6.97 20.05 12.13
C GLN A 191 6.92 20.11 10.59
N ARG A 192 5.88 20.68 10.01
CA ARG A 192 5.66 20.74 8.58
C ARG A 192 5.48 22.16 8.08
N CYS A 193 6.37 22.60 7.17
CA CYS A 193 6.25 23.91 6.53
C CYS A 193 4.95 24.01 5.72
N VAL A 194 4.18 25.06 5.96
CA VAL A 194 2.91 25.30 5.27
C VAL A 194 3.09 25.86 3.85
N HIS A 195 4.35 26.09 3.41
CA HIS A 195 4.63 26.45 2.03
C HIS A 195 4.48 25.21 1.10
N LEU A 196 5.35 24.22 1.25
CA LEU A 196 5.36 23.00 0.40
C LEU A 196 5.62 21.72 1.20
N GLY A 197 5.43 21.72 2.51
CA GLY A 197 5.49 20.51 3.33
C GLY A 197 6.87 20.06 3.78
N CYS A 198 7.93 20.87 3.60
CA CYS A 198 9.27 20.55 4.11
C CYS A 198 9.26 20.42 5.64
N ARG A 199 10.16 19.60 6.17
CA ARG A 199 10.43 19.57 7.60
C ARG A 199 11.04 20.91 8.04
N VAL A 200 10.46 21.51 9.07
CA VAL A 200 10.95 22.78 9.65
C VAL A 200 11.69 22.48 10.93
N PRO A 201 13.03 22.62 10.98
CA PRO A 201 13.80 22.53 12.22
C PRO A 201 13.63 23.77 13.09
N GLU A 202 13.90 23.61 14.37
CA GLU A 202 14.13 24.73 15.27
C GLU A 202 15.45 25.43 14.95
N CYS A 203 15.50 26.73 15.19
CA CYS A 203 16.69 27.53 15.14
C CYS A 203 16.92 28.10 16.51
N GLU A 204 17.93 27.59 17.23
CA GLU A 204 18.22 27.99 18.59
C GLU A 204 18.71 29.45 18.67
N SER A 205 19.50 29.91 17.69
CA SER A 205 20.05 31.27 17.68
C SER A 205 18.99 32.32 17.44
N SER A 206 18.00 32.08 16.54
CA SER A 206 16.92 33.04 16.31
C SER A 206 15.72 32.82 17.22
N GLN A 207 15.73 31.78 18.04
CA GLN A 207 14.61 31.40 18.91
C GLN A 207 13.30 31.26 18.14
N GLY A 208 13.35 30.48 17.03
CA GLY A 208 12.22 30.25 16.13
C GLY A 208 12.36 28.97 15.35
N PHE A 209 11.54 28.85 14.29
CA PHE A 209 11.57 27.75 13.34
C PHE A 209 11.89 28.26 11.95
N GLU A 210 12.86 27.66 11.27
CA GLU A 210 13.30 28.12 9.97
C GLU A 210 13.33 26.98 8.95
N CYS A 211 12.62 27.18 7.84
CA CYS A 211 12.51 26.16 6.81
C CYS A 211 13.70 26.23 5.83
N PRO A 212 14.55 25.20 5.75
CA PRO A 212 15.75 25.23 4.90
C PRO A 212 15.46 25.14 3.41
N CYS A 213 14.22 24.82 3.00
CA CYS A 213 13.89 24.67 1.59
C CYS A 213 13.80 26.01 0.85
N HIS A 214 13.09 26.98 1.43
CA HIS A 214 12.85 28.29 0.77
C HIS A 214 12.87 29.46 1.77
N GLY A 215 13.42 29.27 2.98
CA GLY A 215 13.64 30.34 3.92
C GLY A 215 12.39 30.86 4.64
N SER A 216 11.30 30.11 4.72
CA SER A 216 10.16 30.51 5.55
C SER A 216 10.55 30.48 7.03
N LYS A 217 10.25 31.57 7.77
CA LYS A 217 10.61 31.76 9.17
C LYS A 217 9.37 31.94 10.02
N TYR A 218 9.44 31.40 11.23
CA TYR A 218 8.37 31.45 12.21
C TYR A 218 8.98 31.69 13.61
N ASN A 219 8.30 32.44 14.47
CA ASN A 219 8.67 32.50 15.87
C ASN A 219 8.35 31.18 16.60
N PHE A 220 8.71 31.05 17.86
CA PHE A 220 8.45 29.81 18.61
C PHE A 220 6.97 29.49 18.83
N HIS A 221 6.07 30.45 18.75
CA HIS A 221 4.63 30.13 18.68
C HIS A 221 4.16 29.73 17.28
N GLY A 222 5.07 29.59 16.30
CA GLY A 222 4.75 29.20 14.95
C GLY A 222 4.05 30.28 14.15
N GLU A 223 4.11 31.55 14.58
CA GLU A 223 3.60 32.67 13.83
C GLU A 223 4.54 33.00 12.68
N TYR A 224 3.98 33.29 11.53
CA TYR A 224 4.75 33.65 10.34
C TYR A 224 5.56 34.93 10.56
N GLU A 225 6.82 34.90 10.19
CA GLU A 225 7.70 36.05 10.23
C GLU A 225 8.21 36.50 8.87
N ASP A 226 8.72 35.53 8.07
CA ASP A 226 9.32 35.84 6.76
C ASP A 226 9.24 34.66 5.79
N GLY A 227 9.49 34.92 4.50
CA GLY A 227 9.58 33.91 3.46
C GLY A 227 8.25 33.60 2.75
N PRO A 228 8.22 32.53 1.91
CA PRO A 228 7.09 32.28 1.02
C PRO A 228 5.89 31.58 1.67
N ALA A 229 5.94 31.21 2.95
CA ALA A 229 4.82 30.53 3.61
C ALA A 229 3.56 31.42 3.66
N PRO A 230 2.37 30.91 3.28
CA PRO A 230 1.16 31.73 3.18
C PRO A 230 0.50 32.04 4.53
N ARG A 231 0.78 31.26 5.58
CA ARG A 231 0.15 31.36 6.89
C ARG A 231 1.09 30.93 8.02
N ASN A 232 0.61 30.95 9.24
CA ASN A 232 1.32 30.41 10.41
C ASN A 232 1.55 28.89 10.28
N LEU A 233 2.50 28.33 11.05
CA LEU A 233 2.65 26.89 11.17
C LEU A 233 1.36 26.25 11.68
N ASP A 234 1.02 25.12 11.10
CA ASP A 234 -0.12 24.31 11.53
C ASP A 234 0.16 23.76 12.95
N ARG A 235 -0.89 23.61 13.71
CA ARG A 235 -0.84 23.12 15.08
C ARG A 235 -1.91 22.10 15.35
N PHE A 236 -1.69 21.32 16.37
CA PHE A 236 -2.65 20.31 16.79
C PHE A 236 -3.52 20.79 17.93
N VAL A 237 -4.71 20.25 18.02
CA VAL A 237 -5.53 20.35 19.22
C VAL A 237 -4.79 19.68 20.37
N VAL A 238 -4.72 20.36 21.51
CA VAL A 238 -4.10 19.84 22.73
C VAL A 238 -5.09 19.85 23.89
N GLU A 239 -5.03 18.82 24.71
CA GLU A 239 -5.86 18.67 25.90
C GLU A 239 -5.06 18.11 27.07
N LEU A 240 -5.55 18.28 28.29
CA LEU A 240 -5.00 17.64 29.48
C LEU A 240 -5.83 16.41 29.83
N SER A 241 -5.12 15.34 30.19
CA SER A 241 -5.75 14.18 30.83
C SER A 241 -6.08 14.47 32.31
N ASP A 242 -6.90 13.61 32.91
CA ASP A 242 -7.22 13.64 34.34
C ASP A 242 -5.95 13.52 35.23
N THR A 243 -4.89 12.92 34.68
CA THR A 243 -3.57 12.74 35.33
C THR A 243 -2.61 13.91 35.07
N ASN A 244 -3.10 15.03 34.51
CA ASN A 244 -2.31 16.21 34.16
C ASN A 244 -1.18 15.94 33.16
N GLU A 245 -1.45 15.05 32.20
CA GLU A 245 -0.57 14.74 31.08
C GLU A 245 -1.07 15.44 29.81
N LEU A 246 -0.13 15.91 28.98
CA LEU A 246 -0.43 16.56 27.72
C LEU A 246 -0.80 15.50 26.67
N ILE A 247 -1.95 15.67 26.05
CA ILE A 247 -2.42 14.85 24.94
C ILE A 247 -2.46 15.73 23.69
N ILE A 248 -1.82 15.27 22.62
CA ILE A 248 -1.85 15.89 21.29
C ILE A 248 -2.79 15.10 20.39
N ASP A 249 -3.83 15.73 19.88
CA ASP A 249 -4.70 15.12 18.87
C ASP A 249 -4.15 15.40 17.47
N THR A 250 -3.33 14.50 16.96
CA THR A 250 -2.72 14.63 15.62
C THR A 250 -3.69 14.39 14.47
N GLY A 251 -4.90 13.95 14.75
CA GLY A 251 -5.99 13.85 13.78
C GLY A 251 -6.71 15.19 13.56
N SER A 252 -6.52 16.17 14.45
CA SER A 252 -7.18 17.47 14.44
C SER A 252 -6.16 18.59 14.24
N VAL A 253 -5.99 19.03 12.99
CA VAL A 253 -5.06 20.09 12.61
C VAL A 253 -5.80 21.43 12.58
N ILE A 254 -5.21 22.45 13.23
CA ILE A 254 -5.70 23.82 13.24
C ILE A 254 -4.77 24.70 12.39
N GLU A 255 -5.35 25.28 11.36
CA GLU A 255 -4.70 26.26 10.49
C GLU A 255 -5.08 27.68 10.92
N THR A 256 -4.14 28.58 10.97
CA THR A 256 -4.36 29.97 11.33
C THR A 256 -3.72 30.92 10.35
N SER A 257 -4.42 31.99 10.01
CA SER A 257 -3.91 33.04 9.14
C SER A 257 -2.80 33.84 9.81
N ARG A 258 -2.00 34.55 9.02
CA ARG A 258 -1.07 35.56 9.54
C ARG A 258 -1.86 36.62 10.30
N SER A 259 -1.27 37.12 11.38
CA SER A 259 -1.83 38.21 12.18
C SER A 259 -0.79 39.32 12.32
N SER A 260 -1.24 40.56 12.40
CA SER A 260 -0.43 41.70 12.77
C SER A 260 -0.11 41.73 14.27
N VAL A 261 -0.96 41.06 15.07
CA VAL A 261 -0.74 40.93 16.52
C VAL A 261 0.09 39.64 16.72
N LYS A 262 1.33 39.83 17.17
CA LYS A 262 2.24 38.74 17.51
C LYS A 262 2.16 38.44 18.99
N THR A 263 2.27 37.17 19.33
CA THR A 263 2.27 36.72 20.73
C THR A 263 3.67 36.74 21.34
N ILE A 264 4.70 36.64 20.50
CA ILE A 264 6.12 36.79 20.89
C ILE A 264 6.88 37.50 19.78
N GLU A 265 8.04 38.09 20.13
CA GLU A 265 8.93 38.73 19.19
C GLU A 265 9.89 37.74 18.54
N TYR A 266 10.18 37.98 17.26
CA TYR A 266 11.16 37.30 16.44
C TYR A 266 11.87 38.32 15.54
N PRO A 267 13.14 38.19 15.19
CA PRO A 267 14.10 37.19 15.65
C PRO A 267 14.77 37.61 16.97
N GLN A 268 15.29 36.61 17.69
CA GLN A 268 16.06 36.80 18.92
C GLN A 268 17.58 36.89 18.66
N GLY A 269 18.03 36.42 17.52
CA GLY A 269 19.42 36.34 17.12
C GLY A 269 19.59 36.02 15.64
N PRO A 270 20.79 35.61 15.18
CA PRO A 270 21.05 35.34 13.78
C PRO A 270 20.23 34.16 13.25
N SER A 271 19.81 34.27 11.99
CA SER A 271 19.09 33.21 11.25
C SER A 271 19.98 31.98 11.04
N CYS A 272 19.37 30.80 11.03
CA CYS A 272 20.01 29.52 10.68
C CYS A 272 19.98 29.24 9.19
N VAL A 273 19.12 29.88 8.39
CA VAL A 273 18.94 29.73 6.95
C VAL A 273 19.01 31.06 6.23
#